data_2b69e086399c8796eab7c8d0e75fd8d3
#
_entry.id   2b69e086399c8796eab7c8d0e75fd8d3
#
_cell.length_a   1.000
_cell.length_b   1.000
_cell.length_c   1.000
_cell.angle_alpha   90.00
_cell.angle_beta   90.00
_cell.angle_gamma   90.00
#
_symmetry.space_group_name_H-M   'P 1'
#
loop_
_entity.id
_entity.type
_entity.pdbx_description
1 polymer ?
#
loop_
_entity_poly.entity_id
_entity_poly.type
_entity_poly.pdbx_seq_one_letter_code
_entity_poly.pdbx_strand_id
1 'polypeptide(L)'
;MKKQTGIWIDLSKAIIVTLEGEKEKITEIESDVENRIYHVFEGNKGTFDGVHHSSSEKKFEERRKTEINHFLKDVLMQVKYSDELYIIGPSDTKLKLEQKILEDRSINTNNIKLVETAGYMTPNQIVSKVKHFFHPELYQINPK
;
A
#
# COMPACT_ATOMS: atom_id res chain seq x y z
N MET A 1 11.23 2.37 -22.06
CA MET A 1 10.08 3.22 -21.72
C MET A 1 9.99 3.44 -20.23
N LYS A 2 9.52 4.61 -19.87
CA LYS A 2 9.38 4.95 -18.46
C LYS A 2 8.24 4.14 -17.82
N LYS A 3 8.51 3.59 -16.65
CA LYS A 3 7.51 2.83 -15.91
C LYS A 3 6.96 3.72 -14.79
N GLN A 4 5.67 4.00 -14.85
CA GLN A 4 5.00 4.87 -13.90
C GLN A 4 4.00 4.04 -13.10
N THR A 5 4.08 4.12 -11.78
CA THR A 5 3.29 3.25 -10.93
C THR A 5 2.53 4.06 -9.90
N GLY A 6 1.23 3.82 -9.83
CA GLY A 6 0.39 4.35 -8.79
C GLY A 6 0.03 3.25 -7.82
N ILE A 7 -0.02 3.59 -6.53
CA ILE A 7 -0.31 2.63 -5.47
C ILE A 7 -1.40 3.20 -4.58
N TRP A 8 -2.55 2.52 -4.53
CA TRP A 8 -3.56 2.80 -3.52
C TRP A 8 -3.38 1.77 -2.42
N ILE A 9 -3.21 2.21 -1.17
CA ILE A 9 -2.87 1.29 -0.10
C ILE A 9 -3.57 1.64 1.21
N ASP A 10 -4.10 0.60 1.88
CA ASP A 10 -4.56 0.70 3.25
C ASP A 10 -4.05 -0.53 3.99
N LEU A 11 -4.52 -0.77 5.21
CA LEU A 11 -4.02 -1.90 6.00
C LEU A 11 -4.45 -3.25 5.46
N SER A 12 -5.49 -3.29 4.64
CA SER A 12 -6.01 -4.57 4.18
C SER A 12 -5.47 -4.96 2.80
N LYS A 13 -5.08 -3.99 1.98
CA LYS A 13 -4.63 -4.32 0.63
C LYS A 13 -3.93 -3.15 -0.03
N ALA A 14 -3.23 -3.47 -1.11
CA ALA A 14 -2.64 -2.48 -2.00
C ALA A 14 -3.08 -2.81 -3.41
N ILE A 15 -3.49 -1.78 -4.15
CA ILE A 15 -3.82 -1.92 -5.57
C ILE A 15 -2.77 -1.13 -6.33
N ILE A 16 -2.03 -1.82 -7.18
CA ILE A 16 -0.88 -1.26 -7.87
C ILE A 16 -1.20 -1.16 -9.36
N VAL A 17 -1.13 0.03 -9.90
CA VAL A 17 -1.37 0.28 -11.31
C VAL A 17 -0.05 0.69 -11.95
N THR A 18 0.42 -0.11 -12.88
CA THR A 18 1.68 0.14 -13.56
C THR A 18 1.40 0.52 -15.01
N LEU A 19 1.94 1.66 -15.41
CA LEU A 19 1.81 2.16 -16.78
C LEU A 19 3.18 2.18 -17.42
N GLU A 20 3.29 1.54 -18.56
CA GLU A 20 4.54 1.49 -19.29
C GLU A 20 4.23 1.60 -20.78
N GLY A 21 4.41 2.82 -21.31
CA GLY A 21 3.94 3.09 -22.65
C GLY A 21 2.43 2.99 -22.69
N GLU A 22 1.94 2.17 -23.61
CA GLU A 22 0.50 1.95 -23.71
C GLU A 22 0.05 0.75 -22.89
N LYS A 23 0.98 0.09 -22.21
CA LYS A 23 0.65 -1.08 -21.41
C LYS A 23 0.19 -0.66 -20.02
N GLU A 24 -0.76 -1.41 -19.53
CA GLU A 24 -1.34 -1.14 -18.22
C GLU A 24 -1.48 -2.45 -17.49
N LYS A 25 -1.00 -2.49 -16.24
CA LYS A 25 -1.07 -3.69 -15.44
C LYS A 25 -1.61 -3.35 -14.07
N ILE A 26 -2.53 -4.15 -13.57
CA ILE A 26 -3.12 -3.96 -12.25
C ILE A 26 -2.77 -5.18 -11.41
N THR A 27 -2.20 -4.93 -10.24
CA THR A 27 -1.84 -5.98 -9.30
C THR A 27 -2.44 -5.66 -7.95
N GLU A 28 -3.02 -6.66 -7.30
CA GLU A 28 -3.57 -6.49 -5.97
C GLU A 28 -2.79 -7.37 -5.00
N ILE A 29 -2.38 -6.80 -3.87
CA ILE A 29 -1.70 -7.53 -2.81
C ILE A 29 -2.54 -7.37 -1.55
N GLU A 30 -2.96 -8.49 -0.97
CA GLU A 30 -3.72 -8.47 0.27
C GLU A 30 -2.76 -8.64 1.44
N SER A 31 -3.04 -7.92 2.52
CA SER A 31 -2.11 -7.86 3.63
C SER A 31 -2.26 -9.00 4.62
N ASP A 32 -3.46 -9.52 4.77
CA ASP A 32 -3.76 -10.51 5.81
C ASP A 32 -3.53 -10.00 7.23
N VAL A 33 -3.16 -8.73 7.37
CA VAL A 33 -2.84 -8.20 8.69
C VAL A 33 -4.01 -8.36 9.65
N GLU A 34 -5.18 -7.90 9.22
CA GLU A 34 -6.34 -7.94 10.09
C GLU A 34 -6.82 -9.36 10.32
N ASN A 35 -6.78 -10.19 9.28
CA ASN A 35 -7.20 -11.57 9.42
C ASN A 35 -6.31 -12.34 10.38
N ARG A 36 -5.01 -12.17 10.27
CA ARG A 36 -4.10 -12.88 11.16
C ARG A 36 -4.22 -12.41 12.59
N ILE A 37 -4.39 -11.10 12.77
CA ILE A 37 -4.57 -10.55 14.11
C ILE A 37 -5.85 -11.08 14.72
N TYR A 38 -6.91 -11.13 13.93
CA TYR A 38 -8.20 -11.62 14.40
C TYR A 38 -8.09 -13.08 14.81
N HIS A 39 -7.45 -13.91 13.99
CA HIS A 39 -7.32 -15.34 14.29
C HIS A 39 -6.50 -15.58 15.54
N VAL A 40 -5.42 -14.82 15.72
CA VAL A 40 -4.61 -14.95 16.93
C VAL A 40 -5.44 -14.62 18.15
N PHE A 41 -6.22 -13.55 18.07
CA PHE A 41 -7.08 -13.12 19.18
C PHE A 41 -8.12 -14.19 19.49
N GLU A 42 -8.77 -14.71 18.45
CA GLU A 42 -9.80 -15.74 18.64
C GLU A 42 -9.21 -17.03 19.19
N GLY A 43 -8.01 -17.37 18.77
CA GLY A 43 -7.37 -18.56 19.27
C GLY A 43 -7.14 -18.52 20.77
N ASN A 44 -7.08 -17.33 21.34
CA ASN A 44 -6.87 -17.17 22.76
C ASN A 44 -8.14 -17.06 23.57
N LYS A 45 -9.27 -17.04 22.93
CA LYS A 45 -10.53 -16.88 23.65
C LYS A 45 -10.79 -17.97 24.67
N GLY A 46 -10.56 -19.20 24.25
CA GLY A 46 -10.84 -20.34 25.11
C GLY A 46 -9.81 -20.54 26.19
N THR A 47 -8.70 -19.86 26.09
CA THR A 47 -7.63 -20.01 27.05
C THR A 47 -7.42 -18.76 27.88
N PHE A 48 -8.43 -17.95 27.97
CA PHE A 48 -8.32 -16.70 28.68
C PHE A 48 -7.83 -16.90 30.11
N ASP A 49 -6.88 -16.07 30.48
CA ASP A 49 -6.33 -16.03 31.82
C ASP A 49 -5.92 -14.59 32.09
N GLY A 50 -6.59 -13.95 33.04
CA GLY A 50 -6.34 -12.55 33.30
C GLY A 50 -4.90 -12.21 33.65
N VAL A 51 -4.19 -13.20 34.16
CA VAL A 51 -2.80 -12.99 34.55
C VAL A 51 -1.92 -12.69 33.33
N HIS A 52 -2.28 -13.21 32.18
CA HIS A 52 -1.44 -13.07 30.99
C HIS A 52 -1.92 -12.00 30.04
N HIS A 53 -2.81 -11.15 30.46
CA HIS A 53 -3.42 -10.16 29.60
C HIS A 53 -2.39 -9.25 28.96
N SER A 54 -1.54 -8.62 29.71
CA SER A 54 -0.61 -7.65 29.18
C SER A 54 0.44 -8.33 28.28
N SER A 55 0.81 -9.54 28.62
CA SER A 55 1.75 -10.30 27.77
C SER A 55 1.13 -10.64 26.42
N SER A 56 -0.15 -11.01 26.43
CA SER A 56 -0.87 -11.30 25.19
C SER A 56 -1.01 -10.06 24.31
N GLU A 57 -1.31 -8.92 24.94
CA GLU A 57 -1.43 -7.68 24.19
C GLU A 57 -0.11 -7.30 23.54
N LYS A 58 0.99 -7.47 24.25
CA LYS A 58 2.29 -7.14 23.71
C LYS A 58 2.63 -8.02 22.52
N LYS A 59 2.37 -9.33 22.63
CA LYS A 59 2.61 -10.24 21.53
C LYS A 59 1.73 -9.92 20.34
N PHE A 60 0.50 -9.53 20.60
CA PHE A 60 -0.45 -9.14 19.56
C PHE A 60 0.09 -7.92 18.80
N GLU A 61 0.58 -6.92 19.52
CA GLU A 61 1.11 -5.73 18.91
C GLU A 61 2.36 -6.03 18.09
N GLU A 62 3.22 -6.87 18.59
CA GLU A 62 4.43 -7.22 17.87
C GLU A 62 4.12 -7.99 16.59
N ARG A 63 3.15 -8.90 16.67
CA ARG A 63 2.74 -9.64 15.49
C ARG A 63 2.12 -8.71 14.45
N ARG A 64 1.33 -7.76 14.89
CA ARG A 64 0.74 -6.78 13.99
C ARG A 64 1.81 -6.00 13.26
N LYS A 65 2.82 -5.53 13.98
CA LYS A 65 3.93 -4.82 13.37
C LYS A 65 4.64 -5.66 12.33
N THR A 66 4.89 -6.92 12.66
CA THR A 66 5.57 -7.83 11.77
C THR A 66 4.79 -8.04 10.48
N GLU A 67 3.47 -8.24 10.61
CA GLU A 67 2.65 -8.46 9.43
C GLU A 67 2.56 -7.22 8.57
N ILE A 68 2.47 -6.05 9.19
CA ILE A 68 2.44 -4.81 8.43
C ILE A 68 3.74 -4.62 7.67
N ASN A 69 4.88 -4.86 8.33
CA ASN A 69 6.18 -4.73 7.68
C ASN A 69 6.31 -5.71 6.52
N HIS A 70 5.83 -6.93 6.69
CA HIS A 70 5.88 -7.93 5.64
C HIS A 70 5.05 -7.47 4.43
N PHE A 71 3.85 -6.97 4.70
CA PHE A 71 2.97 -6.47 3.65
C PHE A 71 3.63 -5.33 2.88
N LEU A 72 4.19 -4.36 3.62
CA LEU A 72 4.84 -3.21 2.99
C LEU A 72 6.03 -3.65 2.15
N LYS A 73 6.76 -4.66 2.62
CA LYS A 73 7.88 -5.18 1.86
C LYS A 73 7.42 -5.83 0.57
N ASP A 74 6.32 -6.57 0.62
CA ASP A 74 5.77 -7.19 -0.59
C ASP A 74 5.40 -6.12 -1.62
N VAL A 75 4.77 -5.05 -1.16
CA VAL A 75 4.42 -3.95 -2.06
C VAL A 75 5.67 -3.31 -2.63
N LEU A 76 6.66 -3.07 -1.76
CA LEU A 76 7.91 -2.47 -2.19
C LEU A 76 8.57 -3.28 -3.30
N MET A 77 8.59 -4.61 -3.14
CA MET A 77 9.23 -5.48 -4.13
C MET A 77 8.53 -5.39 -5.49
N GLN A 78 7.24 -5.13 -5.50
CA GLN A 78 6.50 -5.01 -6.74
C GLN A 78 6.79 -3.68 -7.45
N VAL A 79 7.12 -2.64 -6.71
CA VAL A 79 7.22 -1.31 -7.30
C VAL A 79 8.63 -0.75 -7.37
N LYS A 80 9.62 -1.47 -6.86
CA LYS A 80 10.96 -0.90 -6.70
C LYS A 80 11.66 -0.54 -8.00
N TYR A 81 11.24 -1.12 -9.10
CA TYR A 81 11.86 -0.81 -10.40
C TYR A 81 11.07 0.21 -11.19
N SER A 82 10.10 0.86 -10.56
CA SER A 82 9.36 1.93 -11.21
C SER A 82 10.19 3.20 -11.29
N ASP A 83 10.02 3.93 -12.38
CA ASP A 83 10.73 5.19 -12.57
C ASP A 83 10.04 6.33 -11.84
N GLU A 84 8.71 6.26 -11.70
CA GLU A 84 7.93 7.26 -11.00
C GLU A 84 6.87 6.58 -10.17
N LEU A 85 6.65 7.11 -8.96
CA LEU A 85 5.70 6.54 -8.00
C LEU A 85 4.71 7.59 -7.53
N TYR A 86 3.45 7.18 -7.46
CA TYR A 86 2.35 8.00 -6.96
C TYR A 86 1.63 7.16 -5.91
N ILE A 87 1.64 7.61 -4.65
CA ILE A 87 1.15 6.81 -3.54
C ILE A 87 -0.05 7.49 -2.91
N ILE A 88 -1.17 6.76 -2.83
CA ILE A 88 -2.40 7.32 -2.27
C ILE A 88 -3.04 6.31 -1.33
N GLY A 89 -3.95 6.81 -0.48
CA GLY A 89 -4.67 5.96 0.43
C GLY A 89 -5.40 6.77 1.48
N PRO A 90 -6.32 6.12 2.21
CA PRO A 90 -7.15 6.84 3.15
C PRO A 90 -6.50 7.12 4.50
N SER A 91 -5.49 6.35 4.86
CA SER A 91 -4.90 6.44 6.19
C SER A 91 -3.39 6.60 6.10
N ASP A 92 -2.71 6.39 7.22
CA ASP A 92 -1.27 6.60 7.28
C ASP A 92 -0.45 5.43 6.74
N THR A 93 -1.10 4.36 6.29
CA THR A 93 -0.36 3.24 5.70
C THR A 93 0.47 3.70 4.52
N LYS A 94 -0.04 4.66 3.74
CA LYS A 94 0.71 5.21 2.62
C LYS A 94 2.01 5.86 3.08
N LEU A 95 2.00 6.48 4.25
CA LEU A 95 3.20 7.10 4.79
C LEU A 95 4.20 6.06 5.26
N LYS A 96 3.71 4.94 5.77
CA LYS A 96 4.58 3.84 6.16
C LYS A 96 5.24 3.22 4.94
N LEU A 97 4.51 3.12 3.85
CA LEU A 97 5.11 2.64 2.60
C LEU A 97 6.16 3.61 2.09
N GLU A 98 5.86 4.89 2.12
CA GLU A 98 6.83 5.90 1.72
C GLU A 98 8.11 5.76 2.54
N GLN A 99 7.96 5.57 3.86
CA GLN A 99 9.11 5.42 4.73
C GLN A 99 9.94 4.21 4.34
N LYS A 100 9.29 3.09 4.01
CA LYS A 100 10.01 1.90 3.57
C LYS A 100 10.80 2.16 2.29
N ILE A 101 10.19 2.90 1.38
CA ILE A 101 10.86 3.22 0.12
C ILE A 101 12.07 4.12 0.39
N LEU A 102 11.91 5.10 1.27
CA LEU A 102 13.01 6.00 1.59
C LEU A 102 14.17 5.29 2.26
N GLU A 103 13.90 4.20 2.97
CA GLU A 103 14.93 3.42 3.63
C GLU A 103 15.66 2.46 2.69
N ASP A 104 15.11 2.23 1.52
CA ASP A 104 15.71 1.29 0.56
C ASP A 104 16.67 2.04 -0.34
N ARG A 105 17.94 1.77 -0.15
CA ARG A 105 18.98 2.51 -0.87
C ARG A 105 19.03 2.21 -2.36
N SER A 106 18.38 1.14 -2.78
CA SER A 106 18.36 0.81 -4.21
C SER A 106 17.33 1.61 -4.98
N ILE A 107 16.48 2.37 -4.29
CA ILE A 107 15.44 3.17 -4.94
C ILE A 107 15.80 4.64 -4.84
N ASN A 108 15.74 5.31 -5.99
CA ASN A 108 15.97 6.75 -6.02
C ASN A 108 14.77 7.46 -5.41
N THR A 109 14.98 8.18 -4.32
CA THR A 109 13.87 8.84 -3.62
C THR A 109 13.19 9.90 -4.47
N ASN A 110 13.90 10.43 -5.47
CA ASN A 110 13.28 11.39 -6.39
C ASN A 110 12.19 10.75 -7.24
N ASN A 111 12.12 9.44 -7.26
CA ASN A 111 11.08 8.76 -8.03
C ASN A 111 9.70 8.91 -7.39
N ILE A 112 9.63 9.22 -6.09
CA ILE A 112 8.33 9.45 -5.45
C ILE A 112 7.85 10.84 -5.86
N LYS A 113 6.78 10.89 -6.66
CA LYS A 113 6.29 12.15 -7.18
C LYS A 113 5.27 12.81 -6.29
N LEU A 114 4.44 12.00 -5.63
CA LEU A 114 3.41 12.56 -4.74
C LEU A 114 2.88 11.48 -3.83
N VAL A 115 2.63 11.84 -2.57
CA VAL A 115 1.93 10.99 -1.62
C VAL A 115 0.75 11.82 -1.12
N GLU A 116 -0.48 11.34 -1.33
CA GLU A 116 -1.63 12.13 -0.92
C GLU A 116 -2.74 11.25 -0.41
N THR A 117 -3.64 11.84 0.34
CA THR A 117 -4.79 11.14 0.89
C THR A 117 -5.86 10.95 -0.18
N ALA A 118 -6.41 9.76 -0.26
CA ALA A 118 -7.51 9.44 -1.16
C ALA A 118 -8.37 8.41 -0.49
N GLY A 119 -9.70 8.62 -0.54
CA GLY A 119 -10.65 7.70 0.08
C GLY A 119 -10.75 6.39 -0.65
N TYR A 120 -11.74 5.62 -0.27
CA TYR A 120 -11.97 4.32 -0.89
C TYR A 120 -12.48 4.48 -2.31
N MET A 121 -11.97 3.67 -3.21
CA MET A 121 -12.25 3.77 -4.62
C MET A 121 -12.28 2.38 -5.21
N THR A 122 -13.05 2.23 -6.28
CA THR A 122 -13.01 0.98 -7.03
C THR A 122 -11.69 0.88 -7.79
N PRO A 123 -11.29 -0.32 -8.19
CA PRO A 123 -10.07 -0.45 -8.99
C PRO A 123 -10.09 0.41 -10.25
N ASN A 124 -11.24 0.50 -10.92
CA ASN A 124 -11.33 1.34 -12.11
C ASN A 124 -11.11 2.81 -11.80
N GLN A 125 -11.62 3.27 -10.65
CA GLN A 125 -11.41 4.65 -10.24
C GLN A 125 -9.93 4.90 -9.92
N ILE A 126 -9.28 3.92 -9.32
CA ILE A 126 -7.87 4.05 -9.01
C ILE A 126 -7.05 4.13 -10.29
N VAL A 127 -7.35 3.28 -11.26
CA VAL A 127 -6.67 3.32 -12.56
C VAL A 127 -6.83 4.70 -13.19
N SER A 128 -8.05 5.20 -13.19
CA SER A 128 -8.33 6.50 -13.79
C SER A 128 -7.54 7.61 -13.08
N LYS A 129 -7.50 7.56 -11.76
CA LYS A 129 -6.79 8.58 -11.00
C LYS A 129 -5.28 8.53 -11.27
N VAL A 130 -4.72 7.33 -11.38
CA VAL A 130 -3.31 7.16 -11.66
C VAL A 130 -2.98 7.70 -13.06
N LYS A 131 -3.80 7.34 -14.03
CA LYS A 131 -3.59 7.84 -15.39
C LYS A 131 -3.69 9.35 -15.44
N HIS A 132 -4.66 9.91 -14.75
CA HIS A 132 -4.84 11.35 -14.72
C HIS A 132 -3.63 12.04 -14.11
N PHE A 133 -3.06 11.44 -13.08
CA PHE A 133 -1.89 12.02 -12.43
C PHE A 133 -0.68 12.03 -13.37
N PHE A 134 -0.39 10.91 -14.00
CA PHE A 134 0.82 10.79 -14.82
C PHE A 134 0.64 11.38 -16.23
N HIS A 135 -0.58 11.40 -16.72
CA HIS A 135 -0.84 11.85 -18.10
C HIS A 135 -2.03 12.80 -18.13
N PRO A 136 -1.95 13.92 -17.41
CA PRO A 136 -3.08 14.85 -17.38
C PRO A 136 -3.43 15.41 -18.75
N GLU A 137 -2.46 15.46 -19.64
CA GLU A 137 -2.71 15.97 -20.98
C GLU A 137 -3.76 15.15 -21.73
N LEU A 138 -3.91 13.87 -21.37
CA LEU A 138 -4.90 13.02 -22.02
C LEU A 138 -6.32 13.32 -21.56
N TYR A 139 -6.47 14.10 -20.51
CA TYR A 139 -7.76 14.38 -19.90
C TYR A 139 -8.15 15.84 -19.99
N GLN A 140 -7.43 16.64 -20.76
CA GLN A 140 -7.72 18.04 -20.94
C GLN A 140 -8.47 18.30 -22.23
N ILE A 141 -9.18 17.31 -22.69
CA ILE A 141 -9.82 17.37 -23.97
C ILE A 141 -10.98 18.33 -23.98
N ASN A 142 -11.64 18.47 -22.88
CA ASN A 142 -12.85 19.22 -22.84
C ASN A 142 -12.74 20.33 -21.86
N PRO A 143 -12.18 21.41 -22.26
CA PRO A 143 -11.93 22.49 -21.32
C PRO A 143 -13.15 23.19 -20.90
N LYS A 144 -14.23 22.92 -21.44
CA LYS A 144 -15.29 23.65 -21.04
C LYS A 144 -16.28 23.22 -20.55
#